data_a08ee7fb5f3662ad1192fd9a7fc1b76c
#
_entry.id   a08ee7fb5f3662ad1192fd9a7fc1b76c
#
_cell.length_a   1.000
_cell.length_b   1.000
_cell.length_c   1.000
_cell.angle_alpha   90.00
_cell.angle_beta   90.00
_cell.angle_gamma   90.00
#
_symmetry.space_group_name_H-M   'P 1'
#
loop_
_entity.id
_entity.type
_entity.pdbx_description
1 polymer ?
#
loop_
_entity_poly.entity_id
_entity_poly.type
_entity_poly.pdbx_seq_one_letter_code
_entity_poly.pdbx_strand_id
1 'polypeptide(L)'
;TNSQLPISHSQLVENLIERVGLTAEANKRVGQLSKGYRQRVGLAQAMIGDPELLILDEPTTGLDPNQLEDIRTLIREMGKDRTVILSTHILQEVKQMCSRVIIIDHGEIKVDKPICEIENLEETFKQATKNE
;
A
#
# COMPACT_ATOMS: atom_id res chain seq x y z
N THR A 1 3.64 28.51 -23.14
CA THR A 1 4.23 28.74 -21.80
C THR A 1 3.14 28.58 -20.75
N ASN A 2 2.90 27.35 -20.30
CA ASN A 2 2.06 27.08 -19.15
C ASN A 2 2.90 27.32 -17.88
N SER A 3 2.88 28.54 -17.35
CA SER A 3 3.31 28.82 -15.98
C SER A 3 2.20 28.34 -15.05
N GLN A 4 2.25 27.06 -14.64
CA GLN A 4 1.47 26.60 -13.51
C GLN A 4 2.00 27.33 -12.28
N LEU A 5 1.15 28.14 -11.66
CA LEU A 5 1.42 28.73 -10.36
C LEU A 5 1.76 27.61 -9.36
N PRO A 6 2.75 27.80 -8.48
CA PRO A 6 3.08 26.78 -7.49
C PRO A 6 1.84 26.48 -6.65
N ILE A 7 1.45 25.20 -6.62
CA ILE A 7 0.32 24.72 -5.81
C ILE A 7 0.64 25.03 -4.34
N SER A 8 -0.27 25.67 -3.63
CA SER A 8 -0.08 25.96 -2.20
C SER A 8 -0.06 24.65 -1.39
N HIS A 9 0.60 24.67 -0.23
CA HIS A 9 0.61 23.51 0.67
C HIS A 9 -0.80 23.07 1.07
N SER A 10 -1.73 24.03 1.27
CA SER A 10 -3.14 23.72 1.54
C SER A 10 -3.79 22.93 0.41
N GLN A 11 -3.55 23.35 -0.83
CA GLN A 11 -4.07 22.68 -2.02
C GLN A 11 -3.52 21.25 -2.15
N LEU A 12 -2.23 21.04 -1.85
CA LEU A 12 -1.64 19.70 -1.85
C LEU A 12 -2.31 18.77 -0.83
N VAL A 13 -2.56 19.27 0.37
CA VAL A 13 -3.23 18.50 1.42
C VAL A 13 -4.67 18.18 1.03
N GLU A 14 -5.42 19.14 0.50
CA GLU A 14 -6.80 18.92 0.03
C GLU A 14 -6.86 17.87 -1.08
N ASN A 15 -5.95 17.93 -2.06
CA ASN A 15 -5.85 16.95 -3.14
C ASN A 15 -5.54 15.54 -2.61
N LEU A 16 -4.68 15.42 -1.60
CA LEU A 16 -4.38 14.13 -0.97
C LEU A 16 -5.58 13.58 -0.20
N ILE A 17 -6.29 14.42 0.56
CA ILE A 17 -7.51 14.06 1.29
C ILE A 17 -8.57 13.51 0.32
N GLU A 18 -8.79 14.18 -0.80
CA GLU A 18 -9.71 13.75 -1.84
C GLU A 18 -9.25 12.43 -2.46
N ARG A 19 -7.98 12.33 -2.86
CA ARG A 19 -7.40 11.15 -3.51
C ARG A 19 -7.53 9.88 -2.67
N VAL A 20 -7.39 9.97 -1.35
CA VAL A 20 -7.53 8.83 -0.45
C VAL A 20 -8.97 8.63 0.06
N GLY A 21 -9.93 9.43 -0.41
CA GLY A 21 -11.34 9.31 -0.05
C GLY A 21 -11.65 9.70 1.41
N LEU A 22 -10.99 10.74 1.92
CA LEU A 22 -11.16 11.25 3.28
C LEU A 22 -11.96 12.56 3.36
N THR A 23 -12.50 13.06 2.26
CA THR A 23 -13.17 14.39 2.21
C THR A 23 -14.27 14.52 3.26
N ALA A 24 -15.13 13.52 3.42
CA ALA A 24 -16.22 13.53 4.41
C ALA A 24 -15.73 13.46 5.86
N GLU A 25 -14.51 12.98 6.08
CA GLU A 25 -13.91 12.76 7.39
C GLU A 25 -12.86 13.82 7.77
N ALA A 26 -12.58 14.77 6.86
CA ALA A 26 -11.46 15.71 6.97
C ALA A 26 -11.45 16.58 8.23
N ASN A 27 -12.64 16.87 8.79
CA ASN A 27 -12.80 17.69 9.99
C ASN A 27 -12.81 16.89 11.30
N LYS A 28 -12.69 15.57 11.24
CA LYS A 28 -12.63 14.71 12.43
C LYS A 28 -11.21 14.56 12.93
N ARG A 29 -11.06 14.35 14.23
CA ARG A 29 -9.78 13.97 14.82
C ARG A 29 -9.45 12.52 14.41
N VAL A 30 -8.17 12.21 14.20
CA VAL A 30 -7.70 10.87 13.80
C VAL A 30 -8.21 9.79 14.76
N GLY A 31 -8.27 10.07 16.07
CA GLY A 31 -8.80 9.13 17.08
C GLY A 31 -10.30 8.80 16.93
N GLN A 32 -11.06 9.60 16.19
CA GLN A 32 -12.49 9.38 15.94
C GLN A 32 -12.74 8.57 14.66
N LEU A 33 -11.68 8.32 13.88
CA LEU A 33 -11.76 7.59 12.62
C LEU A 33 -11.78 6.08 12.84
N SER A 34 -12.50 5.36 11.96
CA SER A 34 -12.40 3.91 11.89
C SER A 34 -10.96 3.47 11.53
N LYS A 35 -10.65 2.21 11.74
CA LYS A 35 -9.33 1.67 11.38
C LYS A 35 -9.01 1.87 9.89
N GLY A 36 -9.98 1.62 9.00
CA GLY A 36 -9.81 1.82 7.56
C GLY A 36 -9.56 3.29 7.20
N TYR A 37 -10.25 4.21 7.82
CA TYR A 37 -9.99 5.65 7.61
C TYR A 37 -8.64 6.09 8.17
N ARG A 38 -8.20 5.57 9.32
CA ARG A 38 -6.83 5.82 9.82
C ARG A 38 -5.76 5.28 8.87
N GLN A 39 -6.01 4.12 8.25
CA GLN A 39 -5.12 3.57 7.23
C GLN A 39 -5.00 4.50 6.01
N ARG A 40 -6.12 5.08 5.55
CA ARG A 40 -6.12 6.08 4.48
C ARG A 40 -5.33 7.35 4.85
N VAL A 41 -5.40 7.79 6.11
CA VAL A 41 -4.57 8.91 6.61
C VAL A 41 -3.09 8.55 6.49
N GLY A 42 -2.69 7.34 6.88
CA GLY A 42 -1.32 6.86 6.75
C GLY A 42 -0.85 6.85 5.29
N LEU A 43 -1.70 6.39 4.36
CA LEU A 43 -1.39 6.40 2.93
C LEU A 43 -1.26 7.83 2.38
N ALA A 44 -2.16 8.74 2.77
CA ALA A 44 -2.05 10.16 2.40
C ALA A 44 -0.74 10.78 2.91
N GLN A 45 -0.38 10.47 4.15
CA GLN A 45 0.86 10.92 4.77
C GLN A 45 2.11 10.44 4.02
N ALA A 46 2.11 9.16 3.60
CA ALA A 46 3.19 8.58 2.81
C ALA A 46 3.32 9.22 1.42
N MET A 47 2.25 9.81 0.91
CA MET A 47 2.21 10.49 -0.39
C MET A 47 2.65 11.96 -0.36
N ILE A 48 2.86 12.53 0.81
CA ILE A 48 3.35 13.92 0.94
C ILE A 48 4.72 14.03 0.26
N GLY A 49 4.88 15.04 -0.59
CA GLY A 49 6.11 15.25 -1.35
C GLY A 49 6.24 14.44 -2.63
N ASP A 50 5.18 13.72 -3.01
CA ASP A 50 5.10 12.92 -4.25
C ASP A 50 6.31 11.98 -4.46
N PRO A 51 6.59 11.05 -3.52
CA PRO A 51 7.76 10.20 -3.57
C PRO A 51 7.70 9.20 -4.73
N GLU A 52 8.85 8.88 -5.31
CA GLU A 52 8.98 7.83 -6.33
C GLU A 52 8.87 6.41 -5.75
N LEU A 53 9.15 6.26 -4.45
CA LEU A 53 9.10 5.01 -3.71
C LEU A 53 8.22 5.15 -2.47
N LEU A 54 7.24 4.26 -2.33
CA LEU A 54 6.43 4.09 -1.13
C LEU A 54 6.78 2.77 -0.44
N ILE A 55 6.93 2.82 0.88
CA ILE A 55 7.11 1.62 1.71
C ILE A 55 5.93 1.56 2.67
N LEU A 56 5.16 0.48 2.58
CA LEU A 56 3.96 0.25 3.38
C LEU A 56 4.10 -1.02 4.21
N ASP A 57 3.99 -0.88 5.52
CA ASP A 57 4.09 -2.01 6.44
C ASP A 57 2.69 -2.50 6.83
N GLU A 58 2.37 -3.75 6.43
CA GLU A 58 1.10 -4.41 6.73
C GLU A 58 -0.15 -3.55 6.43
N PRO A 59 -0.28 -2.93 5.23
CA PRO A 59 -1.27 -1.88 4.98
C PRO A 59 -2.72 -2.36 5.02
N THR A 60 -2.96 -3.66 4.99
CA THR A 60 -4.30 -4.27 4.90
C THR A 60 -4.73 -4.98 6.18
N THR A 61 -3.85 -5.09 7.16
CA THR A 61 -4.08 -5.88 8.38
C THR A 61 -5.24 -5.34 9.22
N GLY A 62 -6.19 -6.23 9.54
CA GLY A 62 -7.31 -5.96 10.44
C GLY A 62 -8.39 -5.06 9.84
N LEU A 63 -8.50 -4.98 8.53
CA LEU A 63 -9.59 -4.35 7.82
C LEU A 63 -10.73 -5.34 7.54
N ASP A 64 -11.98 -4.86 7.55
CA ASP A 64 -13.10 -5.64 7.05
C ASP A 64 -13.04 -5.80 5.52
N PRO A 65 -13.82 -6.74 4.92
CA PRO A 65 -13.72 -7.02 3.49
C PRO A 65 -13.95 -5.80 2.57
N ASN A 66 -14.84 -4.87 2.94
CA ASN A 66 -15.12 -3.69 2.13
C ASN A 66 -13.96 -2.69 2.21
N GLN A 67 -13.48 -2.42 3.42
CA GLN A 67 -12.32 -1.57 3.65
C GLN A 67 -11.06 -2.12 2.98
N LEU A 68 -10.91 -3.44 3.00
CA LEU A 68 -9.80 -4.15 2.39
C LEU A 68 -9.73 -3.91 0.87
N GLU A 69 -10.86 -4.06 0.16
CA GLU A 69 -10.90 -3.84 -1.29
C GLU A 69 -10.65 -2.37 -1.65
N ASP A 70 -11.16 -1.44 -0.86
CA ASP A 70 -10.91 -0.02 -1.04
C ASP A 70 -9.41 0.33 -0.90
N ILE A 71 -8.76 -0.22 0.13
CA ILE A 71 -7.31 0.00 0.35
C ILE A 71 -6.47 -0.67 -0.74
N ARG A 72 -6.82 -1.87 -1.17
CA ARG A 72 -6.16 -2.54 -2.31
C ARG A 72 -6.23 -1.70 -3.58
N THR A 73 -7.42 -1.18 -3.88
CA THR A 73 -7.62 -0.32 -5.04
C THR A 73 -6.76 0.93 -4.94
N LEU A 74 -6.72 1.57 -3.78
CA LEU A 74 -5.91 2.76 -3.54
C LEU A 74 -4.41 2.47 -3.71
N ILE A 75 -3.92 1.36 -3.17
CA ILE A 75 -2.50 0.96 -3.32
C ILE A 75 -2.17 0.67 -4.79
N ARG A 76 -3.05 -0.04 -5.51
CA ARG A 76 -2.87 -0.29 -6.95
C ARG A 76 -2.81 1.01 -7.76
N GLU A 77 -3.68 1.98 -7.46
CA GLU A 77 -3.67 3.29 -8.10
C GLU A 77 -2.38 4.06 -7.82
N MET A 78 -1.89 4.02 -6.59
CA MET A 78 -0.60 4.64 -6.23
C MET A 78 0.57 3.99 -6.97
N GLY A 79 0.52 2.69 -7.21
CA GLY A 79 1.57 1.92 -7.89
C GLY A 79 1.66 2.16 -9.40
N LYS A 80 0.70 2.86 -10.02
CA LYS A 80 0.74 3.16 -11.46
C LYS A 80 1.88 4.10 -11.85
N ASP A 81 2.21 5.05 -10.98
CA ASP A 81 3.16 6.13 -11.26
C ASP A 81 4.46 5.99 -10.47
N ARG A 82 4.57 5.00 -9.58
CA ARG A 82 5.69 4.86 -8.65
C ARG A 82 5.93 3.41 -8.23
N THR A 83 7.05 3.17 -7.60
CA THR A 83 7.33 1.89 -6.97
C THR A 83 6.69 1.82 -5.59
N VAL A 84 5.93 0.76 -5.33
CA VAL A 84 5.37 0.47 -4.01
C VAL A 84 5.96 -0.83 -3.49
N ILE A 85 6.58 -0.78 -2.32
CA ILE A 85 7.03 -1.95 -1.57
C ILE A 85 6.07 -2.08 -0.39
N LEU A 86 5.44 -3.24 -0.25
CA LEU A 86 4.60 -3.52 0.91
C LEU A 86 5.04 -4.81 1.60
N SER A 87 5.00 -4.80 2.93
CA SER A 87 5.12 -6.01 3.72
C SER A 87 3.74 -6.60 3.97
N THR A 88 3.63 -7.91 3.95
CA THR A 88 2.43 -8.63 4.36
C THR A 88 2.75 -10.08 4.69
N HIS A 89 1.99 -10.67 5.61
CA HIS A 89 2.00 -12.11 5.90
C HIS A 89 0.82 -12.83 5.21
N ILE A 90 0.01 -12.10 4.44
CA ILE A 90 -1.20 -12.63 3.79
C ILE A 90 -0.89 -12.89 2.31
N LEU A 91 -0.66 -14.14 1.94
CA LEU A 91 -0.28 -14.52 0.56
C LEU A 91 -1.32 -14.13 -0.48
N GLN A 92 -2.60 -14.11 -0.12
CA GLN A 92 -3.67 -13.67 -1.01
C GLN A 92 -3.54 -12.19 -1.40
N GLU A 93 -3.04 -11.34 -0.48
CA GLU A 93 -2.79 -9.92 -0.77
C GLU A 93 -1.69 -9.77 -1.82
N VAL A 94 -0.63 -10.57 -1.71
CA VAL A 94 0.47 -10.58 -2.68
C VAL A 94 -0.07 -10.87 -4.09
N LYS A 95 -0.90 -11.90 -4.24
CA LYS A 95 -1.50 -12.26 -5.54
C LYS A 95 -2.38 -11.17 -6.14
N GLN A 96 -3.05 -10.40 -5.29
CA GLN A 96 -4.03 -9.39 -5.73
C GLN A 96 -3.42 -8.02 -6.03
N MET A 97 -2.30 -7.68 -5.40
CA MET A 97 -1.74 -6.33 -5.48
C MET A 97 -0.34 -6.26 -6.08
N CYS A 98 0.43 -7.35 -6.04
CA CYS A 98 1.85 -7.31 -6.33
C CYS A 98 2.16 -7.91 -7.70
N SER A 99 3.14 -7.33 -8.39
CA SER A 99 3.72 -7.89 -9.63
C SER A 99 4.98 -8.75 -9.36
N ARG A 100 5.61 -8.55 -8.19
CA ARG A 100 6.83 -9.23 -7.76
C ARG A 100 6.74 -9.58 -6.30
N VAL A 101 7.34 -10.69 -5.90
CA VAL A 101 7.39 -11.13 -4.51
C VAL A 101 8.84 -11.38 -4.08
N ILE A 102 9.12 -10.95 -2.85
CA ILE A 102 10.37 -11.25 -2.15
C ILE A 102 9.99 -11.98 -0.87
N ILE A 103 10.47 -13.21 -0.69
CA ILE A 103 10.29 -13.96 0.54
C ILE A 103 11.58 -13.88 1.35
N ILE A 104 11.45 -13.38 2.57
CA ILE A 104 12.54 -13.23 3.53
C ILE A 104 12.32 -14.18 4.68
N ASP A 105 13.34 -14.94 5.05
CA ASP A 105 13.33 -15.83 6.19
C ASP A 105 14.68 -15.76 6.91
N HIS A 106 14.64 -15.60 8.25
CA HIS A 106 15.84 -15.44 9.09
C HIS A 106 16.86 -14.39 8.59
N GLY A 107 16.37 -13.30 8.01
CA GLY A 107 17.21 -12.20 7.49
C GLY A 107 17.82 -12.45 6.11
N GLU A 108 17.46 -13.54 5.45
CA GLU A 108 17.93 -13.90 4.11
C GLU A 108 16.79 -13.85 3.10
N ILE A 109 17.11 -13.37 1.90
CA ILE A 109 16.20 -13.44 0.75
C ILE A 109 16.20 -14.88 0.22
N LYS A 110 15.09 -15.57 0.36
CA LYS A 110 14.91 -16.95 -0.12
C LYS A 110 14.33 -17.00 -1.54
N VAL A 111 13.47 -16.04 -1.87
CA VAL A 111 12.84 -15.92 -3.19
C VAL A 111 12.78 -14.45 -3.58
N ASP A 112 13.08 -14.14 -4.82
CA ASP A 112 12.88 -12.83 -5.45
C ASP A 112 12.51 -13.05 -6.91
N LYS A 113 11.18 -13.02 -7.21
CA LYS A 113 10.64 -13.36 -8.54
C LYS A 113 9.39 -12.54 -8.89
N PRO A 114 9.14 -12.31 -10.19
CA PRO A 114 7.82 -11.89 -10.66
C PRO A 114 6.74 -12.91 -10.26
N ILE A 115 5.56 -12.43 -9.90
CA ILE A 115 4.42 -13.31 -9.52
C ILE A 115 4.04 -14.24 -10.67
N CYS A 116 4.11 -13.79 -11.93
CA CYS A 116 3.78 -14.59 -13.09
C CYS A 116 4.70 -15.82 -13.31
N GLU A 117 5.86 -15.88 -12.67
CA GLU A 117 6.80 -17.00 -12.70
C GLU A 117 6.57 -18.01 -11.57
N ILE A 118 5.58 -17.76 -10.70
CA ILE A 118 5.30 -18.60 -9.54
C ILE A 118 3.97 -19.33 -9.76
N GLU A 119 4.03 -20.65 -9.96
CA GLU A 119 2.84 -21.46 -10.17
C GLU A 119 1.98 -21.57 -8.90
N ASN A 120 2.61 -21.77 -7.76
CA ASN A 120 1.95 -21.90 -6.45
C ASN A 120 2.70 -21.12 -5.36
N LEU A 121 2.16 -19.97 -5.02
CA LEU A 121 2.79 -19.08 -4.04
C LEU A 121 2.82 -19.67 -2.63
N GLU A 122 1.74 -20.38 -2.23
CA GLU A 122 1.65 -21.00 -0.91
C GLU A 122 2.69 -22.10 -0.74
N GLU A 123 2.88 -22.90 -1.77
CA GLU A 123 3.89 -23.96 -1.77
C GLU A 123 5.31 -23.38 -1.81
N THR A 124 5.54 -22.39 -2.66
CA THR A 124 6.82 -21.67 -2.74
C THR A 124 7.16 -21.07 -1.38
N PHE A 125 6.21 -20.43 -0.70
CA PHE A 125 6.40 -19.88 0.64
C PHE A 125 6.77 -20.96 1.66
N LYS A 126 6.01 -22.08 1.68
CA LYS A 126 6.28 -23.21 2.58
C LYS A 126 7.67 -23.81 2.38
N GLN A 127 8.10 -23.96 1.12
CA GLN A 127 9.42 -24.50 0.80
C GLN A 127 10.53 -23.54 1.19
N ALA A 128 10.33 -22.24 0.96
CA ALA A 128 11.30 -21.20 1.28
C ALA A 128 11.49 -20.99 2.80
N THR A 129 10.47 -21.28 3.60
CA THR A 129 10.45 -21.07 5.06
C THR A 129 10.45 -22.37 5.88
N LYS A 130 10.63 -23.53 5.24
CA LYS A 130 10.86 -24.78 5.96
C LYS A 130 12.22 -24.71 6.65
N ASN A 131 12.21 -24.73 7.98
CA ASN A 131 13.40 -25.07 8.74
C ASN A 131 13.72 -26.56 8.50
N GLU A 132 14.95 -26.86 8.05
CA GLU A 132 15.48 -28.20 8.06
C GLU A 132 15.66 -28.69 9.50
#